data_3c0cfa83fdceffa42eaf4a8c6740a01d
#
_entry.id   3c0cfa83fdceffa42eaf4a8c6740a01d
#
_cell.length_a   1.000
_cell.length_b   1.000
_cell.length_c   1.000
_cell.angle_alpha   90.00
_cell.angle_beta   90.00
_cell.angle_gamma   90.00
#
_symmetry.space_group_name_H-M   'P 1'
#
loop_
_entity.id
_entity.type
_entity.pdbx_description
1 polymer ?
#
loop_
_entity_poly.entity_id
_entity_poly.type
_entity_poly.pdbx_seq_one_letter_code
_entity_poly.pdbx_strand_id
1 'polypeptide(L)'
;MNKVIMAAFAAGTLAFAAPAIGQQLPVRGGNFWEVAEITIDDGHFGDYADHLAGAYRKAEDFARSRGWIKEYHILQNVHKRANEPDLYLVTVSDHVATAAEDEAREKEMNAYLASNPRQQESLSGARAKFRHLGGTMLLQELLYR
;
A
#
# COMPACT_ATOMS: atom_id res chain seq x y z
N MET A 1 15.95 -83.41 -29.94
CA MET A 1 16.48 -82.27 -29.14
C MET A 1 15.76 -81.02 -29.62
N ASN A 2 14.66 -80.62 -28.94
CA ASN A 2 13.88 -79.44 -29.31
C ASN A 2 14.20 -78.29 -28.36
N LYS A 3 14.76 -77.23 -28.89
CA LYS A 3 15.00 -75.99 -28.12
C LYS A 3 13.75 -75.14 -28.21
N VAL A 4 13.09 -74.94 -27.07
CA VAL A 4 11.95 -73.99 -26.91
C VAL A 4 12.56 -72.63 -26.59
N ILE A 5 12.35 -71.62 -27.44
CA ILE A 5 12.71 -70.24 -27.22
C ILE A 5 11.53 -69.55 -26.56
N MET A 6 11.64 -69.18 -25.28
CA MET A 6 10.68 -68.30 -24.57
C MET A 6 10.97 -66.86 -24.90
N ALA A 7 10.06 -66.21 -25.62
CA ALA A 7 10.10 -64.79 -25.80
C ALA A 7 9.39 -64.08 -24.63
N ALA A 8 10.14 -63.27 -23.85
CA ALA A 8 9.59 -62.47 -22.79
C ALA A 8 9.07 -61.13 -23.39
N PHE A 9 7.75 -60.95 -23.30
CA PHE A 9 7.13 -59.66 -23.63
C PHE A 9 7.26 -58.74 -22.43
N ALA A 10 8.09 -57.68 -22.55
CA ALA A 10 8.16 -56.61 -21.59
C ALA A 10 7.03 -55.57 -21.92
N ALA A 11 5.97 -55.59 -21.14
CA ALA A 11 4.90 -54.57 -21.24
C ALA A 11 5.42 -53.28 -20.57
N GLY A 12 5.84 -52.30 -21.37
CA GLY A 12 6.19 -50.96 -20.89
C GLY A 12 4.89 -50.20 -20.55
N THR A 13 4.67 -49.93 -19.27
CA THR A 13 3.61 -49.00 -18.82
C THR A 13 4.06 -47.57 -19.11
N LEU A 14 3.50 -46.94 -20.13
CA LEU A 14 3.59 -45.49 -20.33
C LEU A 14 2.76 -44.78 -19.25
N ALA A 15 3.43 -44.28 -18.20
CA ALA A 15 2.80 -43.39 -17.23
C ALA A 15 2.61 -42.03 -17.92
N PHE A 16 1.38 -41.71 -18.31
CA PHE A 16 1.02 -40.35 -18.69
C PHE A 16 1.07 -39.47 -17.45
N ALA A 17 2.10 -38.65 -17.31
CA ALA A 17 2.11 -37.55 -16.35
C ALA A 17 1.01 -36.56 -16.75
N ALA A 18 -0.13 -36.59 -16.05
CA ALA A 18 -1.13 -35.54 -16.19
C ALA A 18 -0.49 -34.20 -15.85
N PRO A 19 -0.64 -33.14 -16.68
CA PRO A 19 -0.15 -31.84 -16.32
C PRO A 19 -0.80 -31.44 -14.99
N ALA A 20 0.03 -31.14 -13.98
CA ALA A 20 -0.44 -30.56 -12.75
C ALA A 20 -1.06 -29.19 -13.11
N ILE A 21 -2.38 -29.14 -13.22
CA ILE A 21 -3.12 -27.89 -13.34
C ILE A 21 -2.88 -27.19 -12.01
N GLY A 22 -1.95 -26.24 -11.99
CA GLY A 22 -1.66 -25.45 -10.79
C GLY A 22 -2.95 -24.83 -10.32
N GLN A 23 -3.48 -25.28 -9.18
CA GLN A 23 -4.67 -24.70 -8.58
C GLN A 23 -4.37 -23.23 -8.27
N GLN A 24 -4.98 -22.34 -9.02
CA GLN A 24 -4.88 -20.91 -8.73
C GLN A 24 -5.54 -20.63 -7.39
N LEU A 25 -4.91 -19.78 -6.58
CA LEU A 25 -5.53 -19.33 -5.34
C LEU A 25 -6.86 -18.65 -5.64
N PRO A 26 -7.89 -18.80 -4.76
CA PRO A 26 -9.23 -18.23 -4.97
C PRO A 26 -9.24 -16.70 -4.83
N VAL A 27 -8.07 -16.07 -4.63
CA VAL A 27 -7.89 -14.63 -4.47
C VAL A 27 -6.80 -14.13 -5.41
N ARG A 28 -6.84 -12.83 -5.69
CA ARG A 28 -5.81 -12.08 -6.42
C ARG A 28 -5.53 -10.75 -5.72
N GLY A 29 -4.36 -10.17 -5.94
CA GLY A 29 -4.03 -8.84 -5.45
C GLY A 29 -4.94 -7.77 -6.06
N GLY A 30 -5.36 -6.84 -5.23
CA GLY A 30 -6.07 -5.60 -5.57
C GLY A 30 -5.18 -4.39 -5.34
N ASN A 31 -5.80 -3.28 -4.94
CA ASN A 31 -5.11 -2.02 -4.67
C ASN A 31 -4.18 -2.13 -3.45
N PHE A 32 -3.23 -1.21 -3.40
CA PHE A 32 -2.37 -1.00 -2.24
C PHE A 32 -2.95 0.10 -1.36
N TRP A 33 -2.89 -0.11 -0.05
CA TRP A 33 -3.36 0.79 0.98
C TRP A 33 -2.17 1.16 1.86
N GLU A 34 -1.73 2.39 1.78
CA GLU A 34 -0.73 2.94 2.69
C GLU A 34 -1.45 3.60 3.86
N VAL A 35 -1.13 3.17 5.08
CA VAL A 35 -1.80 3.59 6.31
C VAL A 35 -0.77 4.18 7.25
N ALA A 36 -0.77 5.49 7.41
CA ALA A 36 0.11 6.20 8.34
C ALA A 36 -0.61 6.46 9.67
N GLU A 37 0.07 6.17 10.77
CA GLU A 37 -0.41 6.35 12.13
C GLU A 37 -0.05 7.72 12.68
N ILE A 38 -1.02 8.42 13.25
CA ILE A 38 -0.86 9.76 13.81
C ILE A 38 -1.36 9.78 15.24
N THR A 39 -0.51 10.21 16.16
CA THR A 39 -0.88 10.53 17.54
C THR A 39 -0.83 12.05 17.74
N ILE A 40 -1.81 12.59 18.45
CA ILE A 40 -1.98 14.02 18.67
C ILE A 40 -2.01 14.26 20.18
N ASP A 41 -1.28 15.27 20.67
CA ASP A 41 -1.29 15.65 22.07
C ASP A 41 -2.65 16.24 22.46
N ASP A 42 -3.04 16.03 23.73
CA ASP A 42 -4.29 16.54 24.25
C ASP A 42 -4.44 18.05 24.02
N GLY A 43 -5.62 18.45 23.53
CA GLY A 43 -5.95 19.84 23.23
C GLY A 43 -5.51 20.35 21.84
N HIS A 44 -4.75 19.57 21.08
CA HIS A 44 -4.23 19.97 19.76
C HIS A 44 -4.92 19.34 18.55
N PHE A 45 -6.05 18.65 18.77
CA PHE A 45 -6.79 18.06 17.66
C PHE A 45 -7.26 19.11 16.65
N GLY A 46 -7.72 20.28 17.12
CA GLY A 46 -8.12 21.40 16.25
C GLY A 46 -6.99 21.89 15.36
N ASP A 47 -5.79 22.11 15.94
CA ASP A 47 -4.60 22.55 15.18
C ASP A 47 -4.21 21.56 14.08
N TYR A 48 -4.34 20.27 14.36
CA TYR A 48 -4.06 19.24 13.36
C TYR A 48 -5.19 19.10 12.33
N ALA A 49 -6.45 19.26 12.74
CA ALA A 49 -7.60 19.27 11.84
C ALA A 49 -7.52 20.40 10.81
N ASP A 50 -7.04 21.57 11.20
CA ASP A 50 -6.79 22.70 10.27
C ASP A 50 -5.73 22.34 9.22
N HIS A 51 -4.65 21.65 9.62
CA HIS A 51 -3.68 21.13 8.68
C HIS A 51 -4.30 20.11 7.71
N LEU A 52 -5.11 19.18 8.22
CA LEU A 52 -5.76 18.15 7.40
C LEU A 52 -6.75 18.77 6.40
N ALA A 53 -7.56 19.75 6.84
CA ALA A 53 -8.52 20.45 5.99
C ALA A 53 -7.85 21.37 4.95
N GLY A 54 -6.64 21.83 5.24
CA GLY A 54 -5.86 22.75 4.42
C GLY A 54 -4.82 22.08 3.54
N ALA A 55 -3.57 22.07 4.03
CA ALA A 55 -2.41 21.67 3.25
C ALA A 55 -2.43 20.18 2.87
N TYR A 56 -2.83 19.29 3.77
CA TYR A 56 -2.95 17.86 3.50
C TYR A 56 -3.98 17.60 2.39
N ARG A 57 -5.21 18.08 2.57
CA ARG A 57 -6.27 17.93 1.58
C ARG A 57 -5.86 18.45 0.20
N LYS A 58 -5.21 19.63 0.16
CA LYS A 58 -4.74 20.21 -1.10
C LYS A 58 -3.75 19.29 -1.83
N ALA A 59 -2.82 18.68 -1.10
CA ALA A 59 -1.85 17.74 -1.65
C ALA A 59 -2.51 16.45 -2.15
N GLU A 60 -3.40 15.86 -1.36
CA GLU A 60 -4.08 14.61 -1.70
C GLU A 60 -5.06 14.78 -2.88
N ASP A 61 -5.80 15.89 -2.93
CA ASP A 61 -6.68 16.21 -4.06
C ASP A 61 -5.87 16.38 -5.35
N PHE A 62 -4.68 16.99 -5.27
CA PHE A 62 -3.78 17.07 -6.41
C PHE A 62 -3.27 15.69 -6.82
N ALA A 63 -2.75 14.87 -5.90
CA ALA A 63 -2.28 13.52 -6.18
C ALA A 63 -3.37 12.66 -6.83
N ARG A 64 -4.61 12.77 -6.34
CA ARG A 64 -5.78 12.10 -6.94
C ARG A 64 -6.09 12.62 -8.34
N SER A 65 -6.02 13.92 -8.57
CA SER A 65 -6.26 14.53 -9.90
C SER A 65 -5.23 14.11 -10.95
N ARG A 66 -4.01 13.75 -10.49
CA ARG A 66 -2.93 13.22 -11.35
C ARG A 66 -3.00 11.71 -11.53
N GLY A 67 -3.92 11.03 -10.84
CA GLY A 67 -4.04 9.57 -10.87
C GLY A 67 -2.93 8.83 -10.12
N TRP A 68 -2.17 9.52 -9.27
CA TRP A 68 -1.13 8.89 -8.46
C TRP A 68 -1.72 8.03 -7.34
N ILE A 69 -2.88 8.48 -6.83
CA ILE A 69 -3.72 7.75 -5.89
C ILE A 69 -5.14 7.70 -6.43
N LYS A 70 -5.90 6.70 -6.02
CA LYS A 70 -7.34 6.56 -6.34
C LYS A 70 -8.20 7.28 -5.33
N GLU A 71 -7.87 7.09 -4.07
CA GLU A 71 -8.63 7.60 -2.94
C GLU A 71 -7.68 7.93 -1.79
N TYR A 72 -8.15 8.76 -0.87
CA TYR A 72 -7.53 8.95 0.43
C TYR A 72 -8.61 9.09 1.49
N HIS A 73 -8.30 8.67 2.73
CA HIS A 73 -9.21 8.72 3.86
C HIS A 73 -8.48 9.21 5.11
N ILE A 74 -9.21 9.89 5.97
CA ILE A 74 -8.78 10.24 7.33
C ILE A 74 -9.70 9.48 8.26
N LEU A 75 -9.18 8.49 8.97
CA LEU A 75 -9.95 7.64 9.87
C LEU A 75 -9.59 7.99 11.32
N GLN A 76 -10.60 8.30 12.13
CA GLN A 76 -10.42 8.54 13.55
C GLN A 76 -10.57 7.23 14.32
N ASN A 77 -9.67 6.98 15.27
CA ASN A 77 -9.81 5.87 16.21
C ASN A 77 -10.76 6.27 17.34
N VAL A 78 -12.05 5.96 17.19
CA VAL A 78 -13.11 6.36 18.15
C VAL A 78 -13.05 5.62 19.48
N HIS A 79 -12.44 4.43 19.52
CA HIS A 79 -12.29 3.61 20.72
C HIS A 79 -10.81 3.28 20.97
N LYS A 80 -10.01 4.34 21.00
CA LYS A 80 -8.56 4.25 21.17
C LYS A 80 -8.20 3.55 22.46
N ARG A 81 -7.37 2.52 22.36
CA ARG A 81 -6.72 1.89 23.50
C ARG A 81 -5.38 2.56 23.80
N ALA A 82 -4.80 2.25 24.95
CA ALA A 82 -3.47 2.76 25.30
C ALA A 82 -2.45 2.43 24.20
N ASN A 83 -1.63 3.40 23.82
CA ASN A 83 -0.60 3.31 22.79
C ASN A 83 -1.10 3.10 21.34
N GLU A 84 -2.39 3.26 21.09
CA GLU A 84 -2.91 3.31 19.72
C GLU A 84 -2.91 4.75 19.18
N PRO A 85 -2.81 4.94 17.86
CA PRO A 85 -2.88 6.27 17.25
C PRO A 85 -4.29 6.87 17.33
N ASP A 86 -4.38 8.19 17.22
CA ASP A 86 -5.65 8.93 17.20
C ASP A 86 -6.30 8.89 15.82
N LEU A 87 -5.44 8.96 14.78
CA LEU A 87 -5.87 8.98 13.39
C LEU A 87 -5.02 8.01 12.56
N TYR A 88 -5.66 7.52 11.50
CA TYR A 88 -5.00 6.86 10.38
C TYR A 88 -5.20 7.70 9.13
N LEU A 89 -4.11 8.09 8.48
CA LEU A 89 -4.14 8.69 7.15
C LEU A 89 -3.91 7.57 6.14
N VAL A 90 -4.87 7.40 5.24
CA VAL A 90 -4.88 6.27 4.30
C VAL A 90 -4.84 6.81 2.89
N THR A 91 -3.93 6.28 2.06
CA THR A 91 -3.96 6.48 0.61
C THR A 91 -4.11 5.15 -0.11
N VAL A 92 -4.85 5.14 -1.20
CA VAL A 92 -5.12 3.95 -2.00
C VAL A 92 -4.57 4.15 -3.41
N SER A 93 -3.71 3.24 -3.86
CA SER A 93 -3.11 3.25 -5.20
C SER A 93 -3.26 1.89 -5.89
N ASP A 94 -3.10 1.85 -7.20
CA ASP A 94 -3.15 0.59 -7.97
C ASP A 94 -1.80 -0.13 -8.00
N HIS A 95 -0.71 0.58 -7.73
CA HIS A 95 0.63 0.03 -7.67
C HIS A 95 1.49 0.82 -6.67
N VAL A 96 2.59 0.22 -6.27
CA VAL A 96 3.65 0.89 -5.50
C VAL A 96 4.52 1.65 -6.47
N ALA A 97 4.69 2.96 -6.25
CA ALA A 97 5.48 3.80 -7.13
C ALA A 97 6.95 3.34 -7.18
N THR A 98 7.54 3.42 -8.35
CA THR A 98 8.98 3.25 -8.53
C THR A 98 9.73 4.51 -8.07
N ALA A 99 11.03 4.39 -7.78
CA ALA A 99 11.84 5.54 -7.39
C ALA A 99 11.80 6.69 -8.43
N ALA A 100 11.75 6.37 -9.72
CA ALA A 100 11.67 7.37 -10.78
C ALA A 100 10.30 8.07 -10.81
N GLU A 101 9.22 7.34 -10.54
CA GLU A 101 7.88 7.93 -10.40
C GLU A 101 7.81 8.83 -9.18
N ASP A 102 8.35 8.41 -8.05
CA ASP A 102 8.36 9.21 -6.82
C ASP A 102 9.13 10.53 -7.01
N GLU A 103 10.30 10.48 -7.64
CA GLU A 103 11.07 11.70 -7.96
C GLU A 103 10.29 12.65 -8.88
N ALA A 104 9.63 12.13 -9.89
CA ALA A 104 8.82 12.93 -10.81
C ALA A 104 7.58 13.54 -10.09
N ARG A 105 6.90 12.75 -9.26
CA ARG A 105 5.74 13.17 -8.46
C ARG A 105 6.12 14.23 -7.44
N GLU A 106 7.25 14.05 -6.74
CA GLU A 106 7.78 15.03 -5.78
C GLU A 106 8.04 16.38 -6.45
N LYS A 107 8.71 16.37 -7.60
CA LYS A 107 8.99 17.59 -8.35
C LYS A 107 7.71 18.33 -8.77
N GLU A 108 6.73 17.59 -9.25
CA GLU A 108 5.45 18.15 -9.70
C GLU A 108 4.61 18.66 -8.50
N MET A 109 4.58 17.92 -7.39
CA MET A 109 3.92 18.34 -6.15
C MET A 109 4.54 19.62 -5.59
N ASN A 110 5.86 19.71 -5.54
CA ASN A 110 6.57 20.90 -5.07
C ASN A 110 6.26 22.13 -5.93
N ALA A 111 6.17 21.95 -7.24
CA ALA A 111 5.77 23.03 -8.15
C ALA A 111 4.30 23.47 -7.89
N TYR A 112 3.39 22.51 -7.72
CA TYR A 112 1.98 22.80 -7.43
C TYR A 112 1.76 23.50 -6.08
N LEU A 113 2.49 23.08 -5.05
CA LEU A 113 2.40 23.67 -3.71
C LEU A 113 3.22 24.97 -3.58
N ALA A 114 3.97 25.37 -4.63
CA ALA A 114 4.93 26.48 -4.60
C ALA A 114 5.88 26.37 -3.40
N SER A 115 6.40 25.18 -3.15
CA SER A 115 7.25 24.85 -2.01
C SER A 115 8.45 24.01 -2.45
N ASN A 116 9.37 23.78 -1.52
CA ASN A 116 10.49 22.88 -1.71
C ASN A 116 10.61 21.90 -0.53
N PRO A 117 11.42 20.81 -0.64
CA PRO A 117 11.55 19.80 0.40
C PRO A 117 11.90 20.36 1.79
N ARG A 118 12.80 21.35 1.84
CA ARG A 118 13.20 21.97 3.13
C ARG A 118 12.07 22.76 3.79
N GLN A 119 11.25 23.45 3.01
CA GLN A 119 10.07 24.13 3.53
C GLN A 119 9.04 23.13 4.04
N GLN A 120 8.82 22.03 3.31
CA GLN A 120 7.93 20.95 3.73
C GLN A 120 8.41 20.31 5.04
N GLU A 121 9.71 20.02 5.15
CA GLU A 121 10.33 19.51 6.36
C GLU A 121 10.15 20.47 7.54
N SER A 122 10.41 21.77 7.35
CA SER A 122 10.21 22.79 8.37
C SER A 122 8.77 22.85 8.85
N LEU A 123 7.79 22.81 7.95
CA LEU A 123 6.37 22.77 8.30
C LEU A 123 6.00 21.48 9.03
N SER A 124 6.58 20.35 8.66
CA SER A 124 6.41 19.09 9.38
C SER A 124 7.00 19.17 10.79
N GLY A 125 8.21 19.74 10.93
CA GLY A 125 8.86 19.96 12.22
C GLY A 125 8.07 20.91 13.13
N ALA A 126 7.42 21.93 12.58
CA ALA A 126 6.56 22.80 13.35
C ALA A 126 5.36 22.07 13.97
N ARG A 127 4.80 21.09 13.26
CA ARG A 127 3.71 20.23 13.78
C ARG A 127 4.20 19.15 14.74
N ALA A 128 5.47 18.77 14.69
CA ALA A 128 6.05 17.77 15.60
C ALA A 128 5.98 18.15 17.09
N LYS A 129 5.64 19.40 17.40
CA LYS A 129 5.42 19.88 18.76
C LYS A 129 4.17 19.29 19.40
N PHE A 130 3.20 18.85 18.63
CA PHE A 130 1.91 18.34 19.11
C PHE A 130 1.39 17.14 18.32
N ARG A 131 2.09 16.74 17.26
CA ARG A 131 1.74 15.60 16.42
C ARG A 131 2.92 14.64 16.30
N HIS A 132 2.70 13.38 16.59
CA HIS A 132 3.70 12.33 16.53
C HIS A 132 3.35 11.36 15.40
N LEU A 133 4.33 11.12 14.55
CA LEU A 133 4.22 10.10 13.50
C LEU A 133 4.48 8.74 14.13
N GLY A 134 3.55 7.83 13.94
CA GLY A 134 3.71 6.42 14.26
C GLY A 134 4.32 5.63 13.10
N GLY A 135 3.98 4.36 13.02
CA GLY A 135 4.35 3.50 11.89
C GLY A 135 3.59 3.85 10.62
N THR A 136 4.10 3.31 9.50
CA THR A 136 3.37 3.27 8.24
C THR A 136 3.26 1.82 7.80
N MET A 137 2.05 1.37 7.49
CA MET A 137 1.79 0.04 6.96
C MET A 137 1.47 0.15 5.46
N LEU A 138 2.00 -0.79 4.69
CA LEU A 138 1.58 -0.99 3.30
C LEU A 138 0.82 -2.32 3.22
N LEU A 139 -0.47 -2.24 2.94
CA LEU A 139 -1.37 -3.38 2.83
C LEU A 139 -1.76 -3.58 1.37
N GLN A 140 -2.01 -4.82 0.97
CA GLN A 140 -2.59 -5.10 -0.34
C GLN A 140 -3.98 -5.72 -0.16
N GLU A 141 -4.95 -5.15 -0.84
CA GLU A 141 -6.29 -5.70 -0.93
C GLU A 141 -6.25 -7.09 -1.59
N LEU A 142 -7.03 -8.03 -1.08
CA LEU A 142 -7.23 -9.33 -1.71
C LEU A 142 -8.66 -9.41 -2.24
N LEU A 143 -8.77 -9.57 -3.56
CA LEU A 143 -10.04 -9.71 -4.27
C LEU A 143 -10.32 -11.19 -4.57
N TYR A 144 -11.56 -11.62 -4.43
CA TYR A 144 -11.97 -12.94 -4.89
C TYR A 144 -11.86 -13.04 -6.43
N ARG A 145 -11.57 -14.26 -6.92
CA ARG A 145 -11.55 -14.60 -8.34
C ARG A 145 -12.92 -15.03 -8.83
#